data_709692333927ff5a87947858154e1d06
#
_entry.id   709692333927ff5a87947858154e1d06
#
_cell.length_a   1.000
_cell.length_b   1.000
_cell.length_c   1.000
_cell.angle_alpha   90.00
_cell.angle_beta   90.00
_cell.angle_gamma   90.00
#
_symmetry.space_group_name_H-M   'P 1'
#
loop_
_entity.id
_entity.type
_entity.pdbx_description
1 polymer ?
#
loop_
_entity_poly.entity_id
_entity_poly.type
_entity_poly.pdbx_seq_one_letter_code
_entity_poly.pdbx_strand_id
1 'polypeptide(L)'
;MSNYYHGAKASKQATSVSTPVVADSSIHLIVGTAPVHTVGGKVNEPVYASNYAEAVAAMGYSDEWDKYDICEEIYSSFKLYSNGPIIMVNVLDPAKHLKGAETVEKTLAGGITELPYEAVSDTVEVKGYDGEDSLTETYTRGEDYDLWIVNTFSDKFF
;
A
#
# COMPACT_ATOMS: atom_id res chain seq x y z
N MET A 1 7.04 -85.02 -7.53
CA MET A 1 6.41 -84.56 -6.28
C MET A 1 6.10 -83.04 -6.45
N SER A 2 4.83 -82.75 -6.50
CA SER A 2 4.35 -81.38 -6.69
C SER A 2 4.47 -80.60 -5.37
N ASN A 3 5.33 -79.61 -5.32
CA ASN A 3 5.43 -78.73 -4.17
C ASN A 3 4.22 -77.78 -4.14
N TYR A 4 3.29 -78.10 -3.25
CA TYR A 4 2.13 -77.25 -3.00
C TYR A 4 2.53 -76.13 -2.02
N TYR A 5 2.59 -74.90 -2.52
CA TYR A 5 2.83 -73.75 -1.68
C TYR A 5 1.50 -73.29 -1.07
N HIS A 6 1.34 -73.56 0.22
CA HIS A 6 0.26 -72.91 0.99
C HIS A 6 0.78 -71.67 1.64
N GLY A 7 0.38 -70.52 1.12
CA GLY A 7 0.74 -69.26 1.70
C GLY A 7 0.22 -68.09 0.86
N ALA A 8 -0.22 -67.01 1.51
CA ALA A 8 -0.59 -65.74 0.85
C ALA A 8 0.67 -65.00 0.41
N LYS A 9 0.81 -64.72 -0.87
CA LYS A 9 1.89 -63.89 -1.40
C LYS A 9 1.43 -62.44 -1.45
N ALA A 10 1.86 -61.64 -0.49
CA ALA A 10 1.64 -60.19 -0.55
C ALA A 10 2.77 -59.54 -1.35
N SER A 11 2.47 -58.89 -2.45
CA SER A 11 3.40 -58.04 -3.16
C SER A 11 3.13 -56.59 -2.76
N LYS A 12 4.14 -55.89 -2.26
CA LYS A 12 4.07 -54.47 -1.97
C LYS A 12 4.18 -53.72 -3.30
N GLN A 13 3.07 -53.23 -3.78
CA GLN A 13 3.06 -52.35 -4.93
C GLN A 13 3.31 -50.93 -4.42
N ALA A 14 4.40 -50.30 -4.85
CA ALA A 14 4.64 -48.90 -4.56
C ALA A 14 3.54 -48.10 -5.24
N THR A 15 2.64 -47.54 -4.46
CA THR A 15 1.78 -46.46 -4.94
C THR A 15 2.68 -45.29 -5.29
N SER A 16 2.77 -44.95 -6.57
CA SER A 16 3.39 -43.71 -6.97
C SER A 16 2.56 -42.58 -6.37
N VAL A 17 3.03 -42.05 -5.25
CA VAL A 17 2.53 -40.74 -4.78
C VAL A 17 3.03 -39.77 -5.83
N SER A 18 2.14 -39.28 -6.68
CA SER A 18 2.45 -38.13 -7.52
C SER A 18 2.82 -36.98 -6.57
N THR A 19 4.07 -36.50 -6.67
CA THR A 19 4.44 -35.29 -5.99
C THR A 19 3.40 -34.23 -6.36
N PRO A 20 2.77 -33.56 -5.38
CA PRO A 20 1.85 -32.50 -5.71
C PRO A 20 2.59 -31.50 -6.60
N VAL A 21 2.05 -31.25 -7.79
CA VAL A 21 2.52 -30.16 -8.63
C VAL A 21 2.18 -28.90 -7.83
N VAL A 22 3.21 -28.29 -7.24
CA VAL A 22 3.07 -26.93 -6.71
C VAL A 22 2.76 -26.09 -7.94
N ALA A 23 1.51 -25.67 -8.08
CA ALA A 23 1.17 -24.68 -9.07
C ALA A 23 2.00 -23.44 -8.72
N ASP A 24 2.89 -23.04 -9.63
CA ASP A 24 3.53 -21.74 -9.54
C ASP A 24 2.41 -20.72 -9.50
N SER A 25 2.22 -20.07 -8.35
CA SER A 25 1.18 -19.05 -8.22
C SER A 25 1.52 -17.93 -9.19
N SER A 26 0.62 -17.66 -10.12
CA SER A 26 0.77 -16.57 -11.06
C SER A 26 0.90 -15.27 -10.28
N ILE A 27 1.89 -14.44 -10.64
CA ILE A 27 2.04 -13.11 -10.06
C ILE A 27 0.82 -12.28 -10.44
N HIS A 28 0.14 -11.70 -9.47
CA HIS A 28 -1.00 -10.83 -9.70
C HIS A 28 -0.52 -9.48 -10.24
N LEU A 29 -1.13 -9.03 -11.31
CA LEU A 29 -0.98 -7.67 -11.84
C LEU A 29 -2.23 -6.87 -11.49
N ILE A 30 -2.05 -5.76 -10.80
CA ILE A 30 -3.10 -4.86 -10.35
C ILE A 30 -2.89 -3.50 -10.98
N VAL A 31 -3.94 -2.94 -11.56
CA VAL A 31 -3.95 -1.58 -12.11
C VAL A 31 -5.06 -0.81 -11.41
N GLY A 32 -4.70 0.29 -10.75
CA GLY A 32 -5.66 1.05 -9.97
C GLY A 32 -5.08 2.35 -9.43
N THR A 33 -5.66 2.85 -8.35
CA THR A 33 -5.28 4.10 -7.69
C THR A 33 -4.56 3.83 -6.37
N ALA A 34 -3.53 4.63 -6.09
CA ALA A 34 -2.77 4.57 -4.85
C ALA A 34 -2.33 5.97 -4.43
N PRO A 35 -2.14 6.22 -3.13
CA PRO A 35 -1.75 7.53 -2.61
C PRO A 35 -0.24 7.80 -2.79
N VAL A 36 0.25 7.69 -4.04
CA VAL A 36 1.69 7.82 -4.36
C VAL A 36 2.27 9.19 -4.04
N HIS A 37 1.42 10.23 -3.88
CA HIS A 37 1.83 11.56 -3.45
C HIS A 37 2.45 11.57 -2.05
N THR A 38 2.13 10.58 -1.22
CA THR A 38 2.65 10.47 0.15
C THR A 38 4.08 9.92 0.21
N VAL A 39 4.50 9.20 -0.82
CA VAL A 39 5.81 8.51 -0.85
C VAL A 39 6.67 8.87 -2.06
N GLY A 40 6.18 9.76 -2.94
CA GLY A 40 6.86 10.07 -4.21
C GLY A 40 6.93 8.85 -5.14
N GLY A 41 5.90 8.02 -5.12
CA GLY A 41 5.85 6.77 -5.88
C GLY A 41 5.65 7.00 -7.39
N LYS A 42 5.81 5.92 -8.15
CA LYS A 42 5.73 5.94 -9.62
C LYS A 42 4.29 5.97 -10.12
N VAL A 43 4.10 6.61 -11.28
CA VAL A 43 2.82 6.70 -11.98
C VAL A 43 2.94 6.05 -13.34
N ASN A 44 1.95 5.22 -13.71
CA ASN A 44 1.88 4.48 -14.97
C ASN A 44 3.11 3.58 -15.25
N GLU A 45 3.83 3.21 -14.20
CA GLU A 45 4.92 2.26 -14.28
C GLU A 45 4.62 1.03 -13.40
N PRO A 46 4.97 -0.18 -13.86
CA PRO A 46 4.81 -1.37 -13.05
C PRO A 46 5.83 -1.38 -11.89
N VAL A 47 5.33 -1.64 -10.70
CA VAL A 47 6.13 -1.78 -9.48
C VAL A 47 5.92 -3.18 -8.92
N TYR A 48 7.02 -3.88 -8.71
CA TYR A 48 7.02 -5.20 -8.10
C TYR A 48 7.23 -5.07 -6.59
N ALA A 49 6.44 -5.82 -5.82
CA ALA A 49 6.60 -5.92 -4.38
C ALA A 49 6.48 -7.38 -3.93
N SER A 50 7.42 -7.82 -3.12
CA SER A 50 7.44 -9.17 -2.57
C SER A 50 6.85 -9.26 -1.16
N ASN A 51 6.65 -8.13 -0.51
CA ASN A 51 6.08 -8.05 0.84
C ASN A 51 5.32 -6.72 1.06
N TYR A 52 4.58 -6.68 2.16
CA TYR A 52 3.77 -5.52 2.54
C TYR A 52 4.56 -4.22 2.66
N ALA A 53 5.73 -4.26 3.29
CA ALA A 53 6.53 -3.05 3.52
C ALA A 53 7.05 -2.45 2.20
N GLU A 54 7.48 -3.27 1.26
CA GLU A 54 7.88 -2.83 -0.09
C GLU A 54 6.71 -2.21 -0.85
N ALA A 55 5.53 -2.84 -0.79
CA ALA A 55 4.34 -2.34 -1.45
C ALA A 55 3.93 -0.96 -0.92
N VAL A 56 3.88 -0.81 0.41
CA VAL A 56 3.55 0.47 1.06
C VAL A 56 4.60 1.55 0.80
N ALA A 57 5.88 1.20 0.83
CA ALA A 57 6.95 2.15 0.54
C ALA A 57 6.91 2.68 -0.91
N ALA A 58 6.42 1.86 -1.84
CA ALA A 58 6.36 2.22 -3.26
C ALA A 58 5.08 2.95 -3.67
N MET A 59 3.94 2.58 -3.08
CA MET A 59 2.61 3.07 -3.48
C MET A 59 1.95 4.01 -2.47
N GLY A 60 2.46 4.07 -1.22
CA GLY A 60 1.75 4.63 -0.10
C GLY A 60 0.66 3.69 0.41
N TYR A 61 -0.02 4.07 1.48
CA TYR A 61 -1.13 3.29 2.02
C TYR A 61 -2.17 4.19 2.67
N SER A 62 -3.43 3.89 2.44
CA SER A 62 -4.57 4.52 3.09
C SER A 62 -5.66 3.48 3.34
N ASP A 63 -6.42 3.64 4.42
CA ASP A 63 -7.60 2.81 4.71
C ASP A 63 -8.85 3.27 3.92
N GLU A 64 -8.75 4.35 3.15
CA GLU A 64 -9.81 4.84 2.27
C GLU A 64 -9.80 4.10 0.93
N TRP A 65 -10.20 2.83 0.96
CA TRP A 65 -10.15 1.93 -0.19
C TRP A 65 -11.08 2.34 -1.34
N ASP A 66 -12.13 3.08 -1.03
CA ASP A 66 -13.02 3.67 -2.05
C ASP A 66 -12.29 4.69 -2.96
N LYS A 67 -11.20 5.29 -2.45
CA LYS A 67 -10.36 6.22 -3.20
C LYS A 67 -9.10 5.56 -3.76
N TYR A 68 -8.57 4.57 -3.04
CA TYR A 68 -7.28 3.95 -3.32
C TYR A 68 -7.40 2.43 -3.32
N ASP A 69 -7.93 1.90 -4.40
CA ASP A 69 -8.22 0.48 -4.58
C ASP A 69 -6.99 -0.43 -4.54
N ILE A 70 -5.81 0.06 -4.94
CA ILE A 70 -4.56 -0.70 -4.77
C ILE A 70 -4.26 -0.98 -3.28
N CYS A 71 -4.66 -0.09 -2.35
CA CYS A 71 -4.43 -0.29 -0.92
C CYS A 71 -5.22 -1.48 -0.36
N GLU A 72 -6.46 -1.70 -0.84
CA GLU A 72 -7.25 -2.88 -0.50
C GLU A 72 -6.53 -4.16 -0.92
N GLU A 73 -5.99 -4.17 -2.14
CA GLU A 73 -5.29 -5.34 -2.67
C GLU A 73 -3.96 -5.59 -1.95
N ILE A 74 -3.20 -4.55 -1.61
CA ILE A 74 -1.99 -4.67 -0.76
C ILE A 74 -2.34 -5.32 0.57
N TYR A 75 -3.44 -4.87 1.20
CA TYR A 75 -3.88 -5.42 2.47
C TYR A 75 -4.32 -6.87 2.33
N SER A 76 -5.20 -7.18 1.37
CA SER A 76 -5.72 -8.52 1.16
C SER A 76 -4.60 -9.51 0.81
N SER A 77 -3.76 -9.16 -0.14
CA SER A 77 -2.68 -10.04 -0.58
C SER A 77 -1.67 -10.34 0.54
N PHE A 78 -1.16 -9.32 1.21
CA PHE A 78 -0.06 -9.54 2.17
C PHE A 78 -0.50 -9.77 3.61
N LYS A 79 -1.60 -9.13 4.06
CA LYS A 79 -2.06 -9.25 5.46
C LYS A 79 -3.05 -10.36 5.68
N LEU A 80 -4.00 -10.57 4.75
CA LEU A 80 -5.03 -11.61 4.91
C LEU A 80 -4.57 -12.97 4.37
N TYR A 81 -4.03 -13.00 3.16
CA TYR A 81 -3.76 -14.25 2.46
C TYR A 81 -2.28 -14.63 2.40
N SER A 82 -1.37 -13.75 2.80
CA SER A 82 0.08 -13.95 2.68
C SER A 82 0.48 -14.39 1.26
N ASN A 83 -0.19 -13.81 0.27
CA ASN A 83 -0.03 -14.12 -1.14
C ASN A 83 0.81 -13.04 -1.82
N GLY A 84 2.02 -13.36 -2.17
CA GLY A 84 2.95 -12.49 -2.89
C GLY A 84 3.86 -13.33 -3.76
N PRO A 85 4.59 -12.73 -4.68
CA PRO A 85 4.68 -11.30 -4.98
C PRO A 85 3.51 -10.76 -5.81
N ILE A 86 3.37 -9.43 -5.86
CA ILE A 86 2.40 -8.72 -6.70
C ILE A 86 3.08 -7.66 -7.56
N ILE A 87 2.49 -7.32 -8.70
CA ILE A 87 2.88 -6.19 -9.54
C ILE A 87 1.74 -5.18 -9.51
N MET A 88 2.07 -3.93 -9.24
CA MET A 88 1.12 -2.84 -9.12
C MET A 88 1.41 -1.75 -10.14
N VAL A 89 0.37 -1.18 -10.72
CA VAL A 89 0.47 0.00 -11.60
C VAL A 89 -0.50 1.05 -11.10
N ASN A 90 0.02 2.14 -10.53
CA ASN A 90 -0.80 3.26 -10.14
C ASN A 90 -1.06 4.18 -11.35
N VAL A 91 -2.34 4.50 -11.58
CA VAL A 91 -2.79 5.39 -12.67
C VAL A 91 -3.13 6.80 -12.17
N LEU A 92 -3.20 7.00 -10.86
CA LEU A 92 -3.44 8.30 -10.26
C LEU A 92 -2.16 9.16 -10.31
N ASP A 93 -2.17 10.17 -11.15
CA ASP A 93 -1.06 11.11 -11.30
C ASP A 93 -1.29 12.37 -10.45
N PRO A 94 -0.54 12.56 -9.35
CA PRO A 94 -0.72 13.72 -8.47
C PRO A 94 -0.49 15.05 -9.18
N ALA A 95 0.26 15.09 -10.28
CA ALA A 95 0.50 16.32 -11.04
C ALA A 95 -0.66 16.68 -11.99
N LYS A 96 -1.46 15.69 -12.40
CA LYS A 96 -2.54 15.89 -13.38
C LYS A 96 -3.94 15.83 -12.77
N HIS A 97 -4.11 14.99 -11.74
CA HIS A 97 -5.41 14.72 -11.12
C HIS A 97 -5.61 15.53 -9.83
N LEU A 98 -5.01 16.72 -9.77
CA LEU A 98 -5.19 17.64 -8.66
C LEU A 98 -6.62 18.23 -8.67
N LYS A 99 -7.27 18.19 -7.52
CA LYS A 99 -8.38 19.08 -7.22
C LYS A 99 -7.81 20.48 -7.02
N GLY A 100 -8.55 21.55 -7.40
CA GLY A 100 -8.09 22.92 -7.22
C GLY A 100 -7.63 23.21 -5.80
N ALA A 101 -6.69 24.17 -5.67
CA ALA A 101 -6.16 24.59 -4.37
C ALA A 101 -7.30 25.02 -3.42
N GLU A 102 -7.26 24.50 -2.21
CA GLU A 102 -8.22 24.80 -1.16
C GLU A 102 -7.47 25.44 0.02
N THR A 103 -7.95 26.60 0.47
CA THR A 103 -7.39 27.24 1.66
C THR A 103 -8.08 26.68 2.89
N VAL A 104 -7.33 26.13 3.80
CA VAL A 104 -7.84 25.57 5.07
C VAL A 104 -7.19 26.30 6.23
N GLU A 105 -8.00 26.90 7.08
CA GLU A 105 -7.52 27.48 8.33
C GLU A 105 -7.29 26.38 9.37
N LYS A 106 -6.14 26.37 9.98
CA LYS A 106 -5.74 25.41 11.01
C LYS A 106 -5.14 26.12 12.21
N THR A 107 -5.57 25.70 13.38
CA THR A 107 -4.98 26.15 14.64
C THR A 107 -3.88 25.19 15.07
N LEU A 108 -2.70 25.71 15.38
CA LEU A 108 -1.59 24.92 15.88
C LEU A 108 -1.82 24.56 17.34
N ALA A 109 -1.85 23.28 17.67
CA ALA A 109 -1.86 22.78 19.03
C ALA A 109 -0.46 22.26 19.39
N GLY A 110 0.26 22.98 20.25
CA GLY A 110 1.66 22.60 20.56
C GLY A 110 2.64 22.70 19.40
N GLY A 111 2.35 23.56 18.41
CA GLY A 111 3.17 23.72 17.22
C GLY A 111 2.89 22.72 16.12
N ILE A 112 1.88 21.87 16.26
CA ILE A 112 1.55 20.81 15.30
C ILE A 112 0.09 20.93 14.86
N THR A 113 -0.18 20.67 13.60
CA THR A 113 -1.53 20.50 13.07
C THR A 113 -1.55 19.43 11.98
N GLU A 114 -2.71 18.81 11.77
CA GLU A 114 -2.91 17.80 10.75
C GLU A 114 -3.51 18.40 9.48
N LEU A 115 -2.94 18.07 8.35
CA LEU A 115 -3.48 18.39 7.02
C LEU A 115 -4.34 17.22 6.52
N PRO A 116 -5.27 17.48 5.59
CA PRO A 116 -5.97 16.39 4.90
C PRO A 116 -4.97 15.43 4.25
N TYR A 117 -5.28 14.14 4.30
CA TYR A 117 -4.39 13.11 3.74
C TYR A 117 -4.14 13.28 2.22
N GLU A 118 -5.10 13.89 1.54
CA GLU A 118 -5.02 14.19 0.11
C GLU A 118 -4.11 15.37 -0.24
N ALA A 119 -3.57 16.07 0.76
CA ALA A 119 -2.67 17.18 0.52
C ALA A 119 -1.36 16.70 -0.13
N VAL A 120 -1.05 17.24 -1.30
CA VAL A 120 0.21 16.96 -1.98
C VAL A 120 1.30 17.84 -1.36
N SER A 121 2.27 17.23 -0.70
CA SER A 121 3.28 17.91 0.12
C SER A 121 4.03 19.04 -0.59
N ASP A 122 4.26 18.88 -1.89
CA ASP A 122 5.01 19.87 -2.69
C ASP A 122 4.19 21.09 -3.09
N THR A 123 2.85 21.04 -2.88
CA THR A 123 1.93 22.14 -3.19
C THR A 123 1.43 22.88 -1.94
N VAL A 124 1.85 22.45 -0.75
CA VAL A 124 1.42 23.06 0.50
C VAL A 124 2.15 24.39 0.71
N GLU A 125 1.40 25.47 0.85
CA GLU A 125 1.89 26.76 1.28
C GLU A 125 1.34 27.08 2.67
N VAL A 126 2.20 27.49 3.59
CA VAL A 126 1.81 27.90 4.94
C VAL A 126 1.94 29.41 5.07
N LYS A 127 0.85 30.02 5.52
CA LYS A 127 0.79 31.48 5.72
C LYS A 127 0.23 31.79 7.10
N GLY A 128 0.78 32.82 7.74
CA GLY A 128 0.28 33.34 8.99
C GLY A 128 -1.00 34.14 8.79
N TYR A 129 -1.92 34.01 9.75
CA TYR A 129 -3.21 34.69 9.74
C TYR A 129 -3.46 35.38 11.08
N ASP A 130 -3.80 36.67 11.07
CA ASP A 130 -4.00 37.47 12.26
C ASP A 130 -5.46 37.57 12.76
N GLY A 131 -6.37 36.90 12.07
CA GLY A 131 -7.80 36.89 12.40
C GLY A 131 -8.62 38.02 11.76
N GLU A 132 -7.99 38.91 11.01
CA GLU A 132 -8.65 40.03 10.33
C GLU A 132 -8.56 39.97 8.79
N ASP A 133 -8.56 38.76 8.21
CA ASP A 133 -8.38 38.52 6.76
C ASP A 133 -7.01 39.01 6.18
N SER A 134 -6.05 39.32 7.02
CA SER A 134 -4.74 39.76 6.61
C SER A 134 -3.72 38.64 6.75
N LEU A 135 -3.17 38.17 5.62
CA LEU A 135 -2.04 37.28 5.58
C LEU A 135 -0.79 38.04 5.98
N THR A 136 -0.25 37.80 7.17
CA THR A 136 0.83 38.58 7.73
C THR A 136 2.22 38.08 7.33
N GLU A 137 2.38 36.79 7.21
CA GLU A 137 3.69 36.18 6.93
C GLU A 137 3.54 34.93 6.06
N THR A 138 4.54 34.69 5.20
CA THR A 138 4.67 33.41 4.46
C THR A 138 5.82 32.64 5.08
N TYR A 139 5.57 31.40 5.45
CA TYR A 139 6.56 30.54 6.06
C TYR A 139 7.24 29.64 5.03
N THR A 140 8.52 29.40 5.22
CA THR A 140 9.35 28.60 4.32
C THR A 140 9.53 27.19 4.86
N ARG A 141 9.24 26.18 4.03
CA ARG A 141 9.45 24.77 4.39
C ARG A 141 10.92 24.47 4.64
N GLY A 142 11.23 23.77 5.71
CA GLY A 142 12.58 23.41 6.12
C GLY A 142 13.30 24.45 6.97
N GLU A 143 12.76 25.69 7.06
CA GLU A 143 13.24 26.76 7.95
C GLU A 143 12.25 27.03 9.06
N ASP A 144 10.98 27.31 8.70
CA ASP A 144 9.93 27.70 9.64
C ASP A 144 9.00 26.53 9.99
N TYR A 145 8.77 25.60 9.06
CA TYR A 145 7.95 24.41 9.26
C TYR A 145 8.47 23.20 8.50
N ASP A 146 8.07 22.03 8.93
CA ASP A 146 8.33 20.78 8.23
C ASP A 146 7.05 19.95 8.06
N LEU A 147 6.99 19.14 7.02
CA LEU A 147 5.87 18.26 6.72
C LEU A 147 6.33 16.81 6.81
N TRP A 148 5.61 16.00 7.58
CA TRP A 148 5.83 14.57 7.64
C TRP A 148 4.52 13.81 7.55
N ILE A 149 4.60 12.61 7.02
CA ILE A 149 3.46 11.71 6.90
C ILE A 149 3.45 10.80 8.13
N VAL A 150 2.39 10.92 8.93
CA VAL A 150 2.14 10.02 10.04
C VAL A 150 1.29 8.87 9.52
N ASN A 151 1.91 7.74 9.22
CA ASN A 151 1.18 6.50 9.01
C ASN A 151 0.67 6.02 10.36
N THR A 152 -0.49 6.49 10.76
CA THR A 152 -1.19 5.94 11.93
C THR A 152 -1.65 4.54 11.55
N PHE A 153 -0.83 3.55 11.84
CA PHE A 153 -1.28 2.18 11.96
C PHE A 153 -2.24 2.13 13.14
N SER A 154 -3.50 2.34 12.87
CA SER A 154 -4.54 2.00 13.84
C SER A 154 -4.64 0.47 13.87
N ASP A 155 -3.90 -0.16 14.76
CA ASP A 155 -4.12 -1.54 15.16
C ASP A 155 -5.49 -1.63 15.85
N LYS A 156 -6.55 -1.45 15.08
CA LYS A 156 -7.88 -1.86 15.52
C LYS A 156 -8.00 -3.36 15.28
N PHE A 157 -7.41 -4.13 16.17
CA PHE A 157 -7.79 -5.52 16.35
C PHE A 157 -9.19 -5.56 16.98
N PHE A 158 -10.11 -6.16 16.29
CA PHE A 158 -11.33 -6.72 16.86
C PHE A 158 -11.13 -8.20 17.12
#